data_9dbc989e17388d1664eb24594ce025c9
#
_entry.id   9dbc989e17388d1664eb24594ce025c9
#
_cell.length_a   1.000
_cell.length_b   1.000
_cell.length_c   1.000
_cell.angle_alpha   90.00
_cell.angle_beta   90.00
_cell.angle_gamma   90.00
#
_symmetry.space_group_name_H-M   'P 1'
#
loop_
_entity.id
_entity.type
_entity.pdbx_description
1 polymer ?
#
loop_
_entity_poly.entity_id
_entity_poly.type
_entity_poly.pdbx_seq_one_letter_code
_entity_poly.pdbx_strand_id
1 'polypeptide(L)'
;MFERLRDAFRAALDAATPPTDLRQLARDMREAVVEAKVAVAEMREALTRTERELALERQRLADAERRGRLAGEIQDQETVSVAERFVGKHRERAGVLERKLATQREELALAERDLTEMHTALKSAARDRPAMESDRSTEQAWRDVQGGGGARPGMDLQDELLKSEMDRAAREAAAGRQLEELKKRMRKE
;
A
#
# COMPACT_ATOMS: atom_id res chain seq x y z
N MET A 1 -10.53 8.47 3.06
CA MET A 1 -9.37 9.38 3.15
C MET A 1 -8.11 8.71 2.61
N PHE A 2 -7.83 7.46 2.98
CA PHE A 2 -6.68 6.67 2.51
C PHE A 2 -6.62 6.47 0.98
N GLU A 3 -7.76 6.21 0.32
CA GLU A 3 -7.84 6.07 -1.15
C GLU A 3 -7.37 7.33 -1.89
N ARG A 4 -7.76 8.52 -1.44
CA ARG A 4 -7.29 9.78 -2.03
C ARG A 4 -5.78 9.96 -1.92
N LEU A 5 -5.22 9.52 -0.80
CA LEU A 5 -3.78 9.58 -0.54
C LEU A 5 -3.01 8.62 -1.46
N ARG A 6 -3.52 7.39 -1.60
CA ARG A 6 -3.00 6.39 -2.52
C ARG A 6 -3.06 6.86 -3.98
N ASP A 7 -4.19 7.44 -4.38
CA ASP A 7 -4.39 7.92 -5.76
C ASP A 7 -3.50 9.12 -6.07
N ALA A 8 -3.32 10.05 -5.11
CA ALA A 8 -2.36 11.15 -5.23
C ALA A 8 -0.92 10.64 -5.35
N PHE A 9 -0.56 9.61 -4.58
CA PHE A 9 0.76 8.96 -4.65
C PHE A 9 0.98 8.27 -6.02
N ARG A 10 -0.03 7.55 -6.54
CA ARG A 10 0.03 6.94 -7.87
C ARG A 10 0.13 8.00 -8.97
N ALA A 11 -0.69 9.04 -8.90
CA ALA A 11 -0.63 10.15 -9.86
C ALA A 11 0.75 10.82 -9.89
N ALA A 12 1.41 10.94 -8.74
CA ALA A 12 2.78 11.45 -8.65
C ALA A 12 3.82 10.51 -9.30
N LEU A 13 3.60 9.19 -9.25
CA LEU A 13 4.46 8.21 -9.93
C LEU A 13 4.21 8.14 -11.43
N ASP A 14 2.93 8.23 -11.86
CA ASP A 14 2.50 8.08 -13.25
C ASP A 14 2.64 9.37 -14.07
N ALA A 15 3.00 10.49 -13.44
CA ALA A 15 3.20 11.75 -14.13
C ALA A 15 4.31 11.59 -15.19
N ALA A 16 3.89 11.37 -16.45
CA ALA A 16 4.74 11.20 -17.63
C ALA A 16 5.61 12.44 -17.94
N THR A 17 5.29 13.56 -17.32
CA THR A 17 6.11 14.78 -17.36
C THR A 17 7.18 14.65 -16.30
N PRO A 18 8.47 14.71 -16.65
CA PRO A 18 9.52 14.65 -15.65
C PRO A 18 9.26 15.75 -14.61
N PRO A 19 9.12 15.43 -13.33
CA PRO A 19 8.82 16.42 -12.31
C PRO A 19 9.92 17.47 -12.34
N THR A 20 9.53 18.74 -12.37
CA THR A 20 10.43 19.88 -12.47
C THR A 20 11.43 19.90 -11.29
N ASP A 21 11.04 19.26 -10.18
CA ASP A 21 11.87 19.10 -8.99
C ASP A 21 11.70 17.70 -8.36
N LEU A 22 12.64 16.81 -8.67
CA LEU A 22 12.69 15.46 -8.07
C LEU A 22 12.83 15.48 -6.53
N ARG A 23 13.35 16.57 -5.98
CA ARG A 23 13.48 16.72 -4.52
C ARG A 23 12.11 17.04 -3.91
N GLN A 24 11.29 17.83 -4.60
CA GLN A 24 9.93 18.11 -4.17
C GLN A 24 9.10 16.84 -4.21
N LEU A 25 9.10 16.11 -5.33
CA LEU A 25 8.41 14.82 -5.44
C LEU A 25 8.79 13.84 -4.32
N ALA A 26 10.09 13.72 -4.02
CA ALA A 26 10.54 12.83 -2.94
C ALA A 26 10.11 13.31 -1.54
N ARG A 27 9.89 14.60 -1.33
CA ARG A 27 9.31 15.15 -0.10
C ARG A 27 7.84 14.78 0.00
N ASP A 28 7.07 15.06 -1.06
CA ASP A 28 5.64 14.80 -1.12
C ASP A 28 5.32 13.30 -0.93
N MET A 29 6.12 12.41 -1.54
CA MET A 29 6.03 10.98 -1.32
C MET A 29 6.30 10.56 0.13
N ARG A 30 7.29 11.18 0.80
CA ARG A 30 7.56 10.88 2.21
C ARG A 30 6.44 11.35 3.11
N GLU A 31 5.91 12.54 2.86
CA GLU A 31 4.78 13.10 3.59
C GLU A 31 3.56 12.20 3.46
N ALA A 32 3.21 11.78 2.25
CA ALA A 32 2.13 10.84 2.00
C ALA A 32 2.30 9.50 2.75
N VAL A 33 3.53 8.96 2.82
CA VAL A 33 3.82 7.75 3.60
C VAL A 33 3.65 7.99 5.10
N VAL A 34 4.03 9.15 5.62
CA VAL A 34 3.84 9.49 7.05
C VAL A 34 2.35 9.60 7.38
N GLU A 35 1.57 10.30 6.56
CA GLU A 35 0.13 10.40 6.72
C GLU A 35 -0.56 9.04 6.66
N ALA A 36 -0.16 8.19 5.71
CA ALA A 36 -0.68 6.82 5.60
C ALA A 36 -0.39 5.99 6.86
N LYS A 37 0.81 6.13 7.46
CA LYS A 37 1.14 5.48 8.73
C LYS A 37 0.23 5.93 9.89
N VAL A 38 -0.03 7.23 9.97
CA VAL A 38 -0.93 7.79 10.98
C VAL A 38 -2.34 7.22 10.78
N ALA A 39 -2.84 7.23 9.54
CA ALA A 39 -4.16 6.68 9.23
C ALA A 39 -4.29 5.18 9.59
N VAL A 40 -3.27 4.36 9.30
CA VAL A 40 -3.24 2.94 9.70
C VAL A 40 -3.23 2.78 11.22
N ALA A 41 -2.50 3.63 11.95
CA ALA A 41 -2.49 3.60 13.42
C ALA A 41 -3.88 3.94 13.99
N GLU A 42 -4.55 4.96 13.47
CA GLU A 42 -5.92 5.33 13.85
C GLU A 42 -6.93 4.21 13.57
N MET A 43 -6.80 3.51 12.44
CA MET A 43 -7.64 2.36 12.10
C MET A 43 -7.44 1.20 13.09
N ARG A 44 -6.21 0.92 13.51
CA ARG A 44 -5.90 -0.10 14.55
C ARG A 44 -6.52 0.26 15.90
N GLU A 45 -6.44 1.52 16.29
CA GLU A 45 -7.07 1.99 17.53
C GLU A 45 -8.60 1.89 17.45
N ALA A 46 -9.20 2.24 16.30
CA ALA A 46 -10.65 2.11 16.09
C ALA A 46 -11.10 0.64 16.16
N LEU A 47 -10.32 -0.27 15.59
CA LEU A 47 -10.55 -1.71 15.68
C LEU A 47 -10.52 -2.17 17.14
N THR A 48 -9.49 -1.80 17.90
CA THR A 48 -9.34 -2.14 19.32
C THR A 48 -10.51 -1.60 20.16
N ARG A 49 -10.99 -0.39 19.87
CA ARG A 49 -12.18 0.16 20.55
C ARG A 49 -13.42 -0.68 20.26
N THR A 50 -13.65 -1.03 18.99
CA THR A 50 -14.79 -1.87 18.61
C THR A 50 -14.73 -3.26 19.24
N GLU A 51 -13.55 -3.86 19.36
CA GLU A 51 -13.35 -5.16 20.04
C GLU A 51 -13.73 -5.08 21.55
N ARG A 52 -13.33 -4.01 22.20
CA ARG A 52 -13.70 -3.77 23.63
C ARG A 52 -15.21 -3.55 23.80
N GLU A 53 -15.84 -2.79 22.90
CA GLU A 53 -17.28 -2.58 22.89
C GLU A 53 -18.03 -3.89 22.68
N LEU A 54 -17.60 -4.73 21.75
CA LEU A 54 -18.18 -6.05 21.50
C LEU A 54 -18.05 -6.97 22.72
N ALA A 55 -16.87 -7.00 23.34
CA ALA A 55 -16.65 -7.80 24.56
C ALA A 55 -17.59 -7.39 25.68
N LEU A 56 -17.80 -6.09 25.88
CA LEU A 56 -18.72 -5.56 26.88
C LEU A 56 -20.20 -5.93 26.57
N GLU A 57 -20.62 -5.80 25.30
CA GLU A 57 -21.99 -6.18 24.92
C GLU A 57 -22.22 -7.68 25.05
N ARG A 58 -21.24 -8.53 24.74
CA ARG A 58 -21.32 -9.98 24.97
C ARG A 58 -21.41 -10.33 26.45
N GLN A 59 -20.67 -9.62 27.31
CA GLN A 59 -20.78 -9.80 28.76
C GLN A 59 -22.18 -9.42 29.27
N ARG A 60 -22.74 -8.29 28.82
CA ARG A 60 -24.10 -7.85 29.17
C ARG A 60 -25.15 -8.82 28.68
N LEU A 61 -24.97 -9.39 27.49
CA LEU A 61 -25.83 -10.44 26.95
C LEU A 61 -25.82 -11.67 27.86
N ALA A 62 -24.64 -12.17 28.21
CA ALA A 62 -24.51 -13.33 29.11
C ALA A 62 -25.11 -13.07 30.50
N ASP A 63 -24.94 -11.87 31.03
CA ASP A 63 -25.54 -11.47 32.31
C ASP A 63 -27.07 -11.41 32.25
N ALA A 64 -27.65 -10.89 31.16
CA ALA A 64 -29.08 -10.88 30.93
C ALA A 64 -29.64 -12.30 30.79
N GLU A 65 -28.99 -13.16 30.03
CA GLU A 65 -29.37 -14.57 29.88
C GLU A 65 -29.29 -15.33 31.20
N ARG A 66 -28.25 -15.10 31.99
CA ARG A 66 -28.13 -15.69 33.34
C ARG A 66 -29.25 -15.24 34.26
N ARG A 67 -29.57 -13.95 34.31
CA ARG A 67 -30.67 -13.40 35.12
C ARG A 67 -32.01 -13.95 34.71
N GLY A 68 -32.26 -14.05 33.41
CA GLY A 68 -33.48 -14.66 32.87
C GLY A 68 -33.68 -16.12 33.32
N ARG A 69 -32.58 -16.91 33.29
CA ARG A 69 -32.63 -18.32 33.77
C ARG A 69 -32.92 -18.40 35.25
N LEU A 70 -32.23 -17.61 36.09
CA LEU A 70 -32.46 -17.60 37.54
C LEU A 70 -33.87 -17.17 37.92
N ALA A 71 -34.43 -16.16 37.20
CA ALA A 71 -35.81 -15.72 37.41
C ALA A 71 -36.79 -16.81 37.03
N GLY A 72 -36.51 -17.58 35.94
CA GLY A 72 -37.35 -18.73 35.52
C GLY A 72 -37.35 -19.85 36.59
N GLU A 73 -36.22 -20.12 37.24
CA GLU A 73 -36.13 -21.12 38.33
C GLU A 73 -37.05 -20.80 39.54
N ILE A 74 -37.23 -19.52 39.82
CA ILE A 74 -38.13 -19.04 40.91
C ILE A 74 -39.50 -18.66 40.39
N GLN A 75 -39.84 -18.93 39.14
CA GLN A 75 -41.11 -18.64 38.48
C GLN A 75 -41.50 -17.14 38.46
N ASP A 76 -40.51 -16.23 38.51
CA ASP A 76 -40.71 -14.79 38.36
C ASP A 76 -40.82 -14.43 36.85
N GLN A 77 -42.05 -14.51 36.29
CA GLN A 77 -42.35 -14.27 34.90
C GLN A 77 -42.13 -12.80 34.48
N GLU A 78 -42.26 -11.86 35.39
CA GLU A 78 -42.02 -10.43 35.14
C GLU A 78 -40.54 -10.20 34.85
N THR A 79 -39.67 -10.68 35.73
CA THR A 79 -38.21 -10.58 35.57
C THR A 79 -37.72 -11.36 34.34
N VAL A 80 -38.31 -12.54 34.04
CA VAL A 80 -38.00 -13.29 32.79
C VAL A 80 -38.27 -12.43 31.56
N SER A 81 -39.49 -11.84 31.48
CA SER A 81 -39.89 -11.01 30.35
C SER A 81 -38.98 -9.76 30.16
N VAL A 82 -38.55 -9.16 31.28
CA VAL A 82 -37.60 -8.04 31.23
C VAL A 82 -36.25 -8.52 30.73
N ALA A 83 -35.74 -9.64 31.27
CA ALA A 83 -34.46 -10.20 30.84
C ALA A 83 -34.43 -10.54 29.33
N GLU A 84 -35.47 -11.15 28.81
CA GLU A 84 -35.62 -11.48 27.38
C GLU A 84 -35.50 -10.23 26.48
N ARG A 85 -36.13 -9.12 26.87
CA ARG A 85 -35.99 -7.84 26.15
C ARG A 85 -34.57 -7.36 26.11
N PHE A 86 -33.85 -7.46 27.23
CA PHE A 86 -32.42 -7.09 27.31
C PHE A 86 -31.53 -8.03 26.49
N VAL A 87 -31.81 -9.34 26.54
CA VAL A 87 -31.15 -10.35 25.69
C VAL A 87 -31.29 -9.99 24.21
N GLY A 88 -32.51 -9.70 23.76
CA GLY A 88 -32.78 -9.28 22.36
C GLY A 88 -31.94 -8.04 22.00
N LYS A 89 -31.97 -7.01 22.85
CA LYS A 89 -31.25 -5.74 22.62
C LYS A 89 -29.74 -5.93 22.56
N HIS A 90 -29.16 -6.68 23.52
CA HIS A 90 -27.69 -6.88 23.55
C HIS A 90 -27.23 -7.81 22.42
N ARG A 91 -28.03 -8.81 22.04
CA ARG A 91 -27.74 -9.69 20.88
C ARG A 91 -27.73 -8.90 19.58
N GLU A 92 -28.69 -8.04 19.36
CA GLU A 92 -28.73 -7.16 18.18
C GLU A 92 -27.50 -6.25 18.13
N ARG A 93 -27.15 -5.59 19.26
CA ARG A 93 -25.97 -4.72 19.33
C ARG A 93 -24.66 -5.48 19.10
N ALA A 94 -24.52 -6.66 19.68
CA ALA A 94 -23.36 -7.52 19.44
C ALA A 94 -23.23 -7.88 17.95
N GLY A 95 -24.33 -8.25 17.30
CA GLY A 95 -24.34 -8.54 15.87
C GLY A 95 -23.98 -7.33 14.98
N VAL A 96 -24.38 -6.13 15.37
CA VAL A 96 -23.94 -4.90 14.66
C VAL A 96 -22.43 -4.66 14.83
N LEU A 97 -21.91 -4.82 16.05
CA LEU A 97 -20.49 -4.65 16.34
C LEU A 97 -19.62 -5.71 15.67
N GLU A 98 -20.11 -6.94 15.55
CA GLU A 98 -19.41 -8.02 14.83
C GLU A 98 -19.27 -7.70 13.34
N ARG A 99 -20.34 -7.22 12.68
CA ARG A 99 -20.26 -6.79 11.28
C ARG A 99 -19.31 -5.60 11.11
N LYS A 100 -19.41 -4.59 11.99
CA LYS A 100 -18.49 -3.45 11.98
C LYS A 100 -17.04 -3.89 12.13
N LEU A 101 -16.78 -4.83 13.03
CA LEU A 101 -15.43 -5.37 13.26
C LEU A 101 -14.88 -6.08 12.03
N ALA A 102 -15.71 -6.88 11.34
CA ALA A 102 -15.33 -7.55 10.10
C ALA A 102 -14.92 -6.53 9.03
N THR A 103 -15.76 -5.52 8.78
CA THR A 103 -15.44 -4.45 7.81
C THR A 103 -14.16 -3.69 8.19
N GLN A 104 -13.99 -3.32 9.45
CA GLN A 104 -12.78 -2.61 9.90
C GLN A 104 -11.51 -3.45 9.72
N ARG A 105 -11.58 -4.78 9.89
CA ARG A 105 -10.45 -5.67 9.65
C ARG A 105 -10.06 -5.74 8.18
N GLU A 106 -11.04 -5.80 7.29
CA GLU A 106 -10.82 -5.81 5.85
C GLU A 106 -10.21 -4.48 5.37
N GLU A 107 -10.75 -3.36 5.83
CA GLU A 107 -10.23 -2.02 5.53
C GLU A 107 -8.80 -1.85 6.03
N LEU A 108 -8.51 -2.28 7.26
CA LEU A 108 -7.15 -2.22 7.83
C LEU A 108 -6.17 -3.06 7.01
N ALA A 109 -6.55 -4.30 6.64
CA ALA A 109 -5.70 -5.17 5.86
C ALA A 109 -5.38 -4.58 4.47
N LEU A 110 -6.35 -3.90 3.84
CA LEU A 110 -6.13 -3.18 2.58
C LEU A 110 -5.18 -2.00 2.79
N ALA A 111 -5.41 -1.17 3.81
CA ALA A 111 -4.58 -0.01 4.10
C ALA A 111 -3.12 -0.39 4.44
N GLU A 112 -2.90 -1.51 5.12
CA GLU A 112 -1.56 -2.03 5.41
C GLU A 112 -0.82 -2.50 4.16
N ARG A 113 -1.52 -3.12 3.20
CA ARG A 113 -0.94 -3.46 1.89
C ARG A 113 -0.56 -2.21 1.11
N ASP A 114 -1.49 -1.26 1.00
CA ASP A 114 -1.25 0.00 0.30
C ASP A 114 -0.06 0.75 0.91
N LEU A 115 0.07 0.80 2.23
CA LEU A 115 1.22 1.39 2.92
C LEU A 115 2.53 0.67 2.56
N THR A 116 2.49 -0.65 2.44
CA THR A 116 3.67 -1.45 2.04
C THR A 116 4.09 -1.14 0.61
N GLU A 117 3.12 -1.00 -0.31
CA GLU A 117 3.36 -0.60 -1.70
C GLU A 117 3.98 0.81 -1.77
N MET A 118 3.41 1.78 -1.04
CA MET A 118 3.93 3.14 -0.95
C MET A 118 5.37 3.17 -0.43
N HIS A 119 5.69 2.37 0.59
CA HIS A 119 7.06 2.23 1.09
C HIS A 119 8.03 1.66 0.06
N THR A 120 7.58 0.66 -0.71
CA THR A 120 8.39 0.05 -1.75
C THR A 120 8.67 1.03 -2.87
N ALA A 121 7.64 1.75 -3.32
CA ALA A 121 7.76 2.76 -4.35
C ALA A 121 8.67 3.93 -3.91
N LEU A 122 8.57 4.38 -2.66
CA LEU A 122 9.47 5.41 -2.11
C LEU A 122 10.93 4.94 -2.10
N LYS A 123 11.18 3.67 -1.76
CA LYS A 123 12.54 3.09 -1.78
C LYS A 123 13.09 2.99 -3.20
N SER A 124 12.26 2.61 -4.18
CA SER A 124 12.66 2.57 -5.60
C SER A 124 13.01 3.97 -6.09
N ALA A 125 12.13 4.94 -5.90
CA ALA A 125 12.36 6.32 -6.28
C ALA A 125 13.65 6.91 -5.64
N ALA A 126 13.97 6.51 -4.41
CA ALA A 126 15.20 6.94 -3.75
C ALA A 126 16.47 6.30 -4.34
N ARG A 127 16.38 5.08 -4.89
CA ARG A 127 17.50 4.40 -5.57
C ARG A 127 17.75 5.00 -6.95
N ASP A 128 16.70 5.29 -7.68
CA ASP A 128 16.76 5.71 -9.09
C ASP A 128 17.14 7.20 -9.19
N ARG A 129 16.97 7.94 -8.12
CA ARG A 129 17.26 9.38 -8.05
C ARG A 129 18.70 9.76 -8.48
N PRO A 130 19.80 9.08 -8.04
CA PRO A 130 21.15 9.45 -8.47
C PRO A 130 21.36 9.29 -9.97
N ALA A 131 20.78 8.23 -10.59
CA ALA A 131 20.84 8.00 -12.01
C ALA A 131 20.09 9.10 -12.78
N MET A 132 18.88 9.43 -12.36
CA MET A 132 18.06 10.48 -12.98
C MET A 132 18.68 11.89 -12.82
N GLU A 133 19.31 12.19 -11.69
CA GLU A 133 20.02 13.47 -11.48
C GLU A 133 21.26 13.55 -12.38
N SER A 134 21.99 12.45 -12.58
CA SER A 134 23.15 12.35 -13.49
C SER A 134 22.74 12.56 -14.95
N ASP A 135 21.69 11.88 -15.41
CA ASP A 135 21.21 11.98 -16.79
C ASP A 135 20.74 13.40 -17.12
N ARG A 136 20.04 14.06 -16.18
CA ARG A 136 19.61 15.45 -16.35
C ARG A 136 20.75 16.44 -16.38
N SER A 137 21.76 16.26 -15.50
CA SER A 137 22.93 17.15 -15.50
C SER A 137 23.71 17.03 -16.81
N THR A 138 23.79 15.82 -17.36
CA THR A 138 24.40 15.56 -18.65
C THR A 138 23.61 16.17 -19.80
N GLU A 139 22.28 16.01 -19.80
CA GLU A 139 21.38 16.60 -20.80
C GLU A 139 21.38 18.14 -20.75
N GLN A 140 21.46 18.72 -19.55
CA GLN A 140 21.54 20.17 -19.39
C GLN A 140 22.89 20.71 -19.83
N ALA A 141 23.99 20.05 -19.49
CA ALA A 141 25.33 20.39 -19.98
C ALA A 141 25.40 20.33 -21.52
N TRP A 142 24.75 19.33 -22.14
CA TRP A 142 24.67 19.25 -23.61
C TRP A 142 23.85 20.40 -24.23
N ARG A 143 22.72 20.79 -23.61
CA ARG A 143 21.95 21.96 -24.06
C ARG A 143 22.73 23.24 -23.96
N ASP A 144 23.46 23.43 -22.87
CA ASP A 144 24.29 24.61 -22.65
C ASP A 144 25.44 24.69 -23.67
N VAL A 145 26.07 23.57 -24.00
CA VAL A 145 27.09 23.47 -25.05
C VAL A 145 26.50 23.80 -26.43
N GLN A 146 25.31 23.31 -26.75
CA GLN A 146 24.61 23.62 -28.01
C GLN A 146 24.16 25.10 -28.09
N GLY A 147 23.68 25.66 -26.97
CA GLY A 147 23.30 27.07 -26.88
C GLY A 147 24.48 28.03 -27.00
N GLY A 148 25.70 27.60 -26.60
CA GLY A 148 26.97 28.34 -26.74
C GLY A 148 27.65 28.19 -28.08
N GLY A 149 27.03 27.57 -29.09
CA GLY A 149 27.62 27.38 -30.43
C GLY A 149 28.63 26.23 -30.53
N GLY A 150 28.74 25.41 -29.50
CA GLY A 150 29.56 24.20 -29.52
C GLY A 150 28.83 23.07 -30.26
N ALA A 151 29.39 22.61 -31.37
CA ALA A 151 28.93 21.39 -32.02
C ALA A 151 29.16 20.19 -31.07
N ARG A 152 28.21 19.25 -30.97
CA ARG A 152 28.49 17.93 -30.38
C ARG A 152 29.74 17.39 -31.07
N PRO A 153 30.80 16.96 -30.33
CA PRO A 153 31.91 16.25 -30.97
C PRO A 153 31.29 15.10 -31.75
N GLY A 154 31.54 15.04 -33.04
CA GLY A 154 30.82 14.23 -34.02
C GLY A 154 30.45 12.87 -33.47
N MET A 155 29.18 12.70 -33.19
CA MET A 155 28.57 11.37 -33.15
C MET A 155 28.56 10.89 -34.59
N ASP A 156 29.56 10.11 -34.93
CA ASP A 156 29.58 9.41 -36.21
C ASP A 156 28.36 8.47 -36.15
N LEU A 157 27.37 8.70 -37.03
CA LEU A 157 26.15 7.86 -37.09
C LEU A 157 26.50 6.37 -37.22
N GLN A 158 27.72 6.07 -37.75
CA GLN A 158 28.26 4.73 -37.80
C GLN A 158 28.65 4.19 -36.41
N ASP A 159 29.22 4.99 -35.54
CA ASP A 159 29.57 4.59 -34.14
C ASP A 159 28.30 4.36 -33.29
N GLU A 160 27.26 5.14 -33.46
CA GLU A 160 25.99 4.97 -32.74
C GLU A 160 25.23 3.73 -33.21
N LEU A 161 25.24 3.46 -34.53
CA LEU A 161 24.71 2.22 -35.10
C LEU A 161 25.50 1.00 -34.58
N LEU A 162 26.83 1.05 -34.60
CA LEU A 162 27.69 -0.03 -34.14
C LEU A 162 27.48 -0.32 -32.65
N LYS A 163 27.34 0.72 -31.81
CA LYS A 163 27.06 0.60 -30.41
C LYS A 163 25.68 0.00 -30.14
N SER A 164 24.65 0.40 -30.90
CA SER A 164 23.31 -0.17 -30.81
C SER A 164 23.26 -1.64 -31.24
N GLU A 165 24.03 -2.01 -32.26
CA GLU A 165 24.16 -3.41 -32.72
C GLU A 165 24.91 -4.27 -31.69
N MET A 166 25.98 -3.75 -31.08
CA MET A 166 26.70 -4.43 -30.00
C MET A 166 25.82 -4.64 -28.76
N ASP A 167 25.04 -3.65 -28.35
CA ASP A 167 24.12 -3.73 -27.22
C ASP A 167 22.99 -4.74 -27.51
N ARG A 168 22.50 -4.80 -28.75
CA ARG A 168 21.52 -5.79 -29.18
C ARG A 168 22.10 -7.20 -29.15
N ALA A 169 23.27 -7.41 -29.72
CA ALA A 169 23.98 -8.69 -29.69
C ALA A 169 24.29 -9.18 -28.26
N ALA A 170 24.66 -8.26 -27.36
CA ALA A 170 24.91 -8.57 -25.96
C ALA A 170 23.64 -9.03 -25.24
N ARG A 171 22.48 -8.39 -25.51
CA ARG A 171 21.18 -8.78 -24.95
C ARG A 171 20.71 -10.14 -25.50
N GLU A 172 20.89 -10.40 -26.79
CA GLU A 172 20.55 -11.68 -27.40
C GLU A 172 21.43 -12.81 -26.86
N ALA A 173 22.72 -12.57 -26.66
CA ALA A 173 23.63 -13.53 -26.03
C ALA A 173 23.33 -13.77 -24.53
N ALA A 174 22.88 -12.77 -23.81
CA ALA A 174 22.44 -12.93 -22.42
C ALA A 174 21.14 -13.73 -22.31
N ALA A 175 20.16 -13.43 -23.17
CA ALA A 175 18.90 -14.18 -23.25
C ALA A 175 19.12 -15.63 -23.64
N GLY A 176 20.02 -15.91 -24.60
CA GLY A 176 20.40 -17.27 -25.00
C GLY A 176 21.00 -18.07 -23.83
N ARG A 177 21.90 -17.47 -23.05
CA ARG A 177 22.48 -18.10 -21.85
C ARG A 177 21.44 -18.41 -20.78
N GLN A 178 20.52 -17.52 -20.51
CA GLN A 178 19.41 -17.75 -19.57
C GLN A 178 18.47 -18.85 -20.03
N LEU A 179 18.18 -18.91 -21.33
CA LEU A 179 17.36 -19.99 -21.92
C LEU A 179 18.04 -21.35 -21.83
N GLU A 180 19.35 -21.42 -22.03
CA GLU A 180 20.13 -22.63 -21.87
C GLU A 180 20.20 -23.10 -20.40
N GLU A 181 20.36 -22.19 -19.45
CA GLU A 181 20.30 -22.51 -18.02
C GLU A 181 18.91 -23.03 -17.61
N LEU A 182 17.84 -22.39 -18.09
CA LEU A 182 16.48 -22.87 -17.84
C LEU A 182 16.26 -24.28 -18.42
N LYS A 183 16.69 -24.53 -19.64
CA LYS A 183 16.62 -25.88 -20.26
C LYS A 183 17.44 -26.91 -19.49
N LYS A 184 18.60 -26.55 -18.93
CA LYS A 184 19.39 -27.44 -18.08
C LYS A 184 18.73 -27.75 -16.73
N ARG A 185 18.01 -26.79 -16.16
CA ARG A 185 17.22 -27.01 -14.92
C ARG A 185 16.02 -27.93 -15.17
N MET A 186 15.27 -27.71 -16.25
CA MET A 186 14.12 -28.55 -16.64
C MET A 186 14.49 -30.00 -17.05
N ARG A 187 15.75 -30.26 -17.40
CA ARG A 187 16.23 -31.63 -17.69
C ARG A 187 16.74 -32.39 -16.46
N LYS A 188 16.86 -31.71 -15.33
CA LYS A 188 17.35 -32.33 -14.07
C LYS A 188 16.22 -32.63 -13.08
N GLU A 189 14.98 -32.23 -13.39
CA GLU A 189 13.74 -32.68 -12.76
C GLU A 189 13.12 -33.82 -13.62
#